data_3856cef48a92d566efe92122b3c8daaa
#
_entry.id   3856cef48a92d566efe92122b3c8daaa
#
_cell.length_a   1.000
_cell.length_b   1.000
_cell.length_c   1.000
_cell.angle_alpha   90.00
_cell.angle_beta   90.00
_cell.angle_gamma   90.00
#
_symmetry.space_group_name_H-M   'P 1'
#
loop_
_entity.id
_entity.type
_entity.pdbx_description
1 polymer ?
#
loop_
_entity_poly.entity_id
_entity_poly.type
_entity_poly.pdbx_seq_one_letter_code
_entity_poly.pdbx_strand_id
1 'polypeptide(L)'
;SSVSCIGVPICQHGLSNSYALLESCIQRVRKKQFADRVLPCIHISGCPSSCGSHQAGSIGLVGHSKRVDGKMEPAFKLFVNGDSEEPGAHLGIEKGVLLETVIPEFFAALGKRIAAADSTFDVWYPTHAEEFDTLAAEYAEKTQ
;
A
#
# COMPACT_ATOMS: atom_id res chain seq x y z
N SER A 1 3.70 -16.19 -6.34
CA SER A 1 4.88 -15.45 -6.19
C SER A 1 4.58 -13.96 -6.07
N SER A 2 5.43 -13.31 -5.37
CA SER A 2 5.17 -11.91 -5.05
C SER A 2 5.29 -11.01 -6.26
N VAL A 3 5.93 -11.46 -7.31
CA VAL A 3 6.11 -10.60 -8.48
C VAL A 3 4.77 -10.24 -9.10
N SER A 4 3.84 -11.14 -9.07
CA SER A 4 2.53 -10.88 -9.66
C SER A 4 1.67 -9.97 -8.80
N CYS A 5 2.09 -9.70 -7.58
CA CYS A 5 1.28 -8.85 -6.70
C CYS A 5 1.44 -7.39 -7.03
N ILE A 6 2.58 -7.01 -7.59
CA ILE A 6 2.78 -5.65 -8.05
C ILE A 6 2.77 -5.71 -9.55
N GLY A 7 2.23 -4.69 -10.17
CA GLY A 7 2.07 -4.72 -11.59
C GLY A 7 0.74 -5.29 -12.00
N VAL A 8 -0.13 -5.48 -11.05
CA VAL A 8 -1.49 -5.85 -11.36
C VAL A 8 -2.06 -4.80 -12.29
N PRO A 9 -2.93 -5.21 -13.18
CA PRO A 9 -3.47 -4.26 -14.16
C PRO A 9 -3.94 -2.99 -13.52
N ILE A 10 -3.48 -1.90 -14.03
CA ILE A 10 -3.85 -0.59 -13.55
C ILE A 10 -4.90 -0.06 -14.49
N CYS A 11 -5.97 0.47 -13.93
CA CYS A 11 -6.99 1.07 -14.75
C CYS A 11 -6.40 2.20 -15.56
N GLN A 12 -6.59 2.14 -16.86
CA GLN A 12 -6.01 3.10 -17.76
C GLN A 12 -6.92 4.30 -17.86
N HIS A 13 -6.72 5.26 -17.01
CA HIS A 13 -7.54 6.46 -17.03
C HIS A 13 -6.68 7.71 -17.05
N GLY A 14 -5.60 7.66 -17.79
CA GLY A 14 -4.79 8.84 -17.99
C GLY A 14 -3.74 9.05 -16.92
N LEU A 15 -3.71 8.25 -15.89
CA LEU A 15 -2.73 8.38 -14.82
C LEU A 15 -1.74 7.23 -14.79
N SER A 16 -1.67 6.48 -15.87
CA SER A 16 -0.87 5.27 -15.89
C SER A 16 0.61 5.52 -15.63
N ASN A 17 1.12 6.68 -16.07
CA ASN A 17 2.54 6.97 -15.87
C ASN A 17 2.88 7.14 -14.40
N SER A 18 2.02 7.83 -13.66
CA SER A 18 2.21 7.98 -12.21
C SER A 18 2.19 6.64 -11.52
N TYR A 19 1.25 5.80 -11.90
CA TYR A 19 1.12 4.50 -11.26
C TYR A 19 2.31 3.62 -11.55
N ALA A 20 2.79 3.66 -12.80
CA ALA A 20 3.95 2.86 -13.17
C ALA A 20 5.19 3.32 -12.40
N LEU A 21 5.33 4.62 -12.20
CA LEU A 21 6.46 5.14 -11.46
C LEU A 21 6.39 4.73 -10.01
N LEU A 22 5.21 4.84 -9.42
CA LEU A 22 5.02 4.42 -8.03
C LEU A 22 5.32 2.94 -7.87
N GLU A 23 4.82 2.14 -8.79
CA GLU A 23 5.07 0.71 -8.76
C GLU A 23 6.56 0.41 -8.82
N SER A 24 7.27 1.12 -9.69
CA SER A 24 8.72 0.91 -9.80
C SER A 24 9.44 1.24 -8.50
N CYS A 25 9.02 2.33 -7.86
CA CYS A 25 9.65 2.73 -6.61
C CYS A 25 9.41 1.71 -5.52
N ILE A 26 8.19 1.19 -5.45
CA ILE A 26 7.87 0.17 -4.44
C ILE A 26 8.65 -1.10 -4.70
N GLN A 27 8.75 -1.50 -5.97
CA GLN A 27 9.53 -2.69 -6.31
C GLN A 27 10.99 -2.53 -5.92
N ARG A 28 11.53 -1.33 -6.12
CA ARG A 28 12.92 -1.08 -5.78
C ARG A 28 13.12 -1.21 -4.27
N VAL A 29 12.21 -0.65 -3.49
CA VAL A 29 12.30 -0.79 -2.04
C VAL A 29 12.26 -2.27 -1.65
N ARG A 30 11.32 -3.00 -2.22
CA ARG A 30 11.15 -4.40 -1.88
C ARG A 30 12.40 -5.21 -2.20
N LYS A 31 12.95 -5.02 -3.38
CA LYS A 31 14.05 -5.88 -3.83
C LYS A 31 15.37 -5.54 -3.17
N LYS A 32 15.61 -4.27 -2.92
CA LYS A 32 16.91 -3.86 -2.43
C LYS A 32 17.06 -3.94 -0.94
N GLN A 33 15.98 -3.86 -0.20
CA GLN A 33 16.08 -3.68 1.24
C GLN A 33 15.56 -4.86 2.05
N PHE A 34 14.76 -5.73 1.47
CA PHE A 34 14.05 -6.69 2.30
C PHE A 34 14.06 -8.07 1.68
N ALA A 35 14.01 -9.06 2.57
CA ALA A 35 13.84 -10.44 2.17
C ALA A 35 12.42 -10.65 1.63
N ASP A 36 12.24 -11.77 0.98
CA ASP A 36 10.93 -12.16 0.48
C ASP A 36 9.91 -12.13 1.60
N ARG A 37 8.71 -11.68 1.27
CA ARG A 37 7.55 -11.72 2.16
C ARG A 37 7.59 -10.75 3.32
N VAL A 38 8.67 -10.01 3.51
CA VAL A 38 8.65 -8.97 4.52
C VAL A 38 7.53 -7.98 4.18
N LEU A 39 7.47 -7.55 2.95
CA LEU A 39 6.36 -6.71 2.52
C LEU A 39 5.30 -7.55 1.84
N PRO A 40 4.03 -7.20 2.02
CA PRO A 40 2.94 -7.99 1.44
C PRO A 40 2.78 -7.71 -0.04
N CYS A 41 1.84 -8.41 -0.65
CA CYS A 41 1.40 -8.07 -1.98
C CYS A 41 0.76 -6.70 -1.95
N ILE A 42 1.05 -5.88 -2.94
CA ILE A 42 0.54 -4.52 -3.00
C ILE A 42 -0.18 -4.36 -4.33
N HIS A 43 -1.45 -3.98 -4.25
CA HIS A 43 -2.29 -3.79 -5.42
C HIS A 43 -2.56 -2.31 -5.60
N ILE A 44 -2.26 -1.79 -6.78
CA ILE A 44 -2.48 -0.38 -7.08
C ILE A 44 -3.61 -0.30 -8.09
N SER A 45 -4.61 0.51 -7.79
CA SER A 45 -5.73 0.65 -8.69
C SER A 45 -6.11 2.11 -8.81
N GLY A 46 -6.64 2.47 -9.97
CA GLY A 46 -6.99 3.85 -10.25
C GLY A 46 -8.38 4.23 -9.86
N CYS A 47 -9.21 3.28 -9.46
CA CYS A 47 -10.58 3.60 -9.12
C CYS A 47 -11.03 2.78 -7.94
N PRO A 48 -12.01 3.31 -7.21
CA PRO A 48 -12.49 2.63 -6.00
C PRO A 48 -13.23 1.33 -6.28
N SER A 49 -13.82 1.20 -7.44
CA SER A 49 -14.51 -0.05 -7.75
C SER A 49 -13.44 -1.02 -8.22
N SER A 50 -12.84 -1.62 -7.31
CA SER A 50 -11.73 -2.49 -7.51
C SER A 50 -11.94 -3.48 -8.65
N CYS A 51 -11.06 -3.47 -9.58
CA CYS A 51 -11.08 -4.42 -10.67
C CYS A 51 -10.26 -5.65 -10.37
N GLY A 52 -9.64 -5.70 -9.23
CA GLY A 52 -8.79 -6.81 -8.90
C GLY A 52 -9.31 -7.56 -7.71
N SER A 53 -8.72 -8.69 -7.44
CA SER A 53 -9.09 -9.48 -6.30
C SER A 53 -8.51 -8.86 -5.04
N HIS A 54 -9.25 -9.00 -3.96
CA HIS A 54 -8.80 -8.54 -2.66
C HIS A 54 -8.19 -9.73 -1.95
N GLN A 55 -6.92 -9.85 -2.09
CA GLN A 55 -6.19 -10.96 -1.52
C GLN A 55 -5.97 -10.70 -0.04
N ALA A 56 -6.35 -11.66 0.79
CA ALA A 56 -6.14 -11.54 2.23
C ALA A 56 -4.66 -11.30 2.52
N GLY A 57 -4.40 -10.42 3.46
CA GLY A 57 -3.04 -10.11 3.84
C GLY A 57 -2.30 -9.21 2.88
N SER A 58 -3.02 -8.58 1.95
CA SER A 58 -2.41 -7.67 0.99
C SER A 58 -2.73 -6.23 1.35
N ILE A 59 -2.04 -5.32 0.69
CA ILE A 59 -2.28 -3.90 0.85
C ILE A 59 -2.80 -3.36 -0.47
N GLY A 60 -3.82 -2.52 -0.39
CA GLY A 60 -4.37 -1.87 -1.56
C GLY A 60 -4.09 -0.39 -1.53
N LEU A 61 -3.78 0.15 -2.70
CA LEU A 61 -3.61 1.58 -2.90
C LEU A 61 -4.59 2.00 -3.98
N VAL A 62 -5.51 2.89 -3.61
CA VAL A 62 -6.54 3.33 -4.54
C VAL A 62 -6.34 4.80 -4.85
N GLY A 63 -6.31 5.15 -6.12
CA GLY A 63 -6.05 6.51 -6.56
C GLY A 63 -6.97 7.50 -5.88
N HIS A 64 -6.40 8.62 -5.48
CA HIS A 64 -7.11 9.66 -4.76
C HIS A 64 -6.33 10.96 -4.92
N SER A 65 -6.80 12.01 -4.30
CA SER A 65 -6.07 13.26 -4.29
C SER A 65 -6.14 13.84 -2.89
N LYS A 66 -5.20 14.72 -2.60
CA LYS A 66 -5.10 15.31 -1.28
C LYS A 66 -4.70 16.77 -1.45
N ARG A 67 -5.35 17.63 -0.68
CA ARG A 67 -5.05 19.06 -0.78
C ARG A 67 -3.85 19.38 0.10
N VAL A 68 -2.83 19.99 -0.52
CA VAL A 68 -1.63 20.40 0.19
C VAL A 68 -1.36 21.84 -0.20
N ASP A 69 -1.38 22.73 0.79
CA ASP A 69 -1.12 24.15 0.56
C ASP A 69 -2.00 24.73 -0.54
N GLY A 70 -3.28 24.33 -0.54
CA GLY A 70 -4.23 24.84 -1.50
C GLY A 70 -4.23 24.18 -2.85
N LYS A 71 -3.36 23.21 -3.07
CA LYS A 71 -3.28 22.50 -4.34
C LYS A 71 -3.64 21.04 -4.15
N MET A 72 -4.28 20.48 -5.16
CA MET A 72 -4.60 19.06 -5.14
C MET A 72 -3.42 18.27 -5.66
N GLU A 73 -2.93 17.36 -4.84
CA GLU A 73 -1.78 16.54 -5.18
C GLU A 73 -2.19 15.09 -5.31
N PRO A 74 -1.50 14.33 -6.17
CA PRO A 74 -1.82 12.91 -6.31
C PRO A 74 -1.57 12.17 -5.00
N ALA A 75 -2.49 11.31 -4.66
CA ALA A 75 -2.43 10.55 -3.42
C ALA A 75 -3.09 9.20 -3.63
N PHE A 76 -3.03 8.38 -2.60
CA PHE A 76 -3.68 7.08 -2.64
C PHE A 76 -4.28 6.79 -1.29
N LYS A 77 -5.45 6.21 -1.30
CA LYS A 77 -6.01 5.64 -0.08
C LYS A 77 -5.34 4.32 0.20
N LEU A 78 -4.94 4.13 1.43
CA LEU A 78 -4.24 2.93 1.85
C LEU A 78 -5.23 2.00 2.54
N PHE A 79 -5.26 0.77 2.08
CA PHE A 79 -6.14 -0.24 2.66
C PHE A 79 -5.33 -1.46 3.04
N VAL A 80 -5.73 -2.10 4.12
CA VAL A 80 -5.21 -3.42 4.46
C VAL A 80 -6.34 -4.41 4.30
N ASN A 81 -6.13 -5.40 3.45
CA ASN A 81 -7.15 -6.42 3.19
C ASN A 81 -7.03 -7.48 4.25
N GLY A 82 -8.12 -7.67 4.98
CA GLY A 82 -8.11 -8.58 6.10
C GLY A 82 -8.09 -10.03 5.67
N ASP A 83 -8.03 -10.87 6.68
CA ASP A 83 -8.01 -12.30 6.51
C ASP A 83 -9.42 -12.86 6.60
N SER A 84 -10.39 -12.06 6.23
CA SER A 84 -11.77 -12.45 6.38
C SER A 84 -12.20 -13.32 5.23
N GLU A 85 -12.83 -14.44 5.56
CA GLU A 85 -13.41 -15.30 4.57
C GLU A 85 -14.89 -14.99 4.36
N GLU A 86 -15.35 -13.94 4.98
CA GLU A 86 -16.77 -13.62 4.87
C GLU A 86 -17.10 -13.15 3.47
N PRO A 87 -18.14 -13.70 2.88
CA PRO A 87 -18.59 -13.23 1.58
C PRO A 87 -18.99 -11.76 1.73
N GLY A 88 -18.59 -10.96 0.79
CA GLY A 88 -18.95 -9.56 0.84
C GLY A 88 -17.92 -8.67 1.49
N ALA A 89 -16.95 -9.23 2.16
CA ALA A 89 -15.86 -8.42 2.73
C ALA A 89 -14.88 -8.10 1.63
N HIS A 90 -15.26 -7.20 0.77
CA HIS A 90 -14.49 -6.97 -0.44
C HIS A 90 -13.44 -5.90 -0.31
N LEU A 91 -13.68 -4.93 0.54
CA LEU A 91 -12.75 -3.83 0.69
C LEU A 91 -12.01 -4.01 1.98
N GLY A 92 -10.75 -3.70 1.95
CA GLY A 92 -9.96 -3.72 3.16
C GLY A 92 -10.35 -2.57 4.08
N ILE A 93 -9.65 -2.50 5.18
CA ILE A 93 -9.85 -1.43 6.14
C ILE A 93 -9.00 -0.25 5.72
N GLU A 94 -9.62 0.90 5.57
CA GLU A 94 -8.91 2.11 5.15
C GLU A 94 -8.04 2.60 6.30
N LYS A 95 -6.79 2.93 5.98
CA LYS A 95 -5.82 3.37 6.97
C LYS A 95 -5.39 4.81 6.78
N GLY A 96 -5.89 5.48 5.76
CA GLY A 96 -5.56 6.88 5.53
C GLY A 96 -5.25 7.15 4.09
N VAL A 97 -4.99 8.42 3.80
CA VAL A 97 -4.64 8.87 2.46
C VAL A 97 -3.21 9.39 2.49
N LEU A 98 -2.35 8.80 1.68
CA LEU A 98 -0.94 9.15 1.63
C LEU A 98 -0.63 9.78 0.28
N LEU A 99 0.18 10.83 0.30
CA LEU A 99 0.65 11.40 -0.95
C LEU A 99 1.50 10.40 -1.71
N GLU A 100 1.39 10.46 -3.02
CA GLU A 100 2.16 9.56 -3.86
C GLU A 100 3.64 9.57 -3.52
N THR A 101 4.16 10.76 -3.23
CA THR A 101 5.59 10.93 -3.01
C THR A 101 6.09 10.32 -1.70
N VAL A 102 5.21 10.10 -0.73
CA VAL A 102 5.65 9.55 0.55
C VAL A 102 5.45 8.04 0.63
N ILE A 103 4.77 7.45 -0.35
CA ILE A 103 4.42 6.03 -0.27
C ILE A 103 5.64 5.12 -0.29
N PRO A 104 6.64 5.33 -1.14
CA PRO A 104 7.82 4.46 -1.07
C PRO A 104 8.51 4.52 0.28
N GLU A 105 8.57 5.70 0.90
CA GLU A 105 9.16 5.81 2.22
C GLU A 105 8.33 5.08 3.27
N PHE A 106 7.01 5.14 3.12
CA PHE A 106 6.15 4.41 4.03
C PHE A 106 6.47 2.91 3.99
N PHE A 107 6.59 2.35 2.79
CA PHE A 107 6.88 0.92 2.68
C PHE A 107 8.28 0.59 3.15
N ALA A 108 9.23 1.50 2.97
CA ALA A 108 10.57 1.27 3.52
C ALA A 108 10.52 1.24 5.04
N ALA A 109 9.78 2.15 5.65
CA ALA A 109 9.66 2.18 7.10
C ALA A 109 8.92 0.95 7.62
N LEU A 110 7.85 0.57 6.93
CA LEU A 110 7.09 -0.61 7.32
C LEU A 110 7.96 -1.86 7.23
N GLY A 111 8.68 -2.01 6.13
CA GLY A 111 9.53 -3.17 5.97
C GLY A 111 10.61 -3.25 7.02
N LYS A 112 11.16 -2.11 7.42
CA LYS A 112 12.18 -2.11 8.47
C LYS A 112 11.63 -2.60 9.80
N ARG A 113 10.41 -2.23 10.13
CA ARG A 113 9.81 -2.68 11.38
C ARG A 113 9.57 -4.18 11.36
N ILE A 114 9.08 -4.68 10.24
CA ILE A 114 8.79 -6.11 10.12
C ILE A 114 10.09 -6.90 10.12
N ALA A 115 11.08 -6.45 9.40
CA ALA A 115 12.36 -7.14 9.34
C ALA A 115 13.05 -7.12 10.69
N ALA A 116 12.94 -6.03 11.44
CA ALA A 116 13.52 -5.97 12.77
C ALA A 116 12.87 -6.97 13.71
N ALA A 117 11.63 -7.34 13.45
CA ALA A 117 10.95 -8.37 14.22
C ALA A 117 11.20 -9.77 13.66
N ASP A 118 12.03 -9.86 12.63
CA ASP A 118 12.34 -11.13 11.98
C ASP A 118 11.06 -11.84 11.56
N SER A 119 10.18 -11.11 10.89
CA SER A 119 8.86 -11.59 10.58
C SER A 119 8.47 -11.27 9.15
N THR A 120 7.23 -11.56 8.80
CA THR A 120 6.64 -11.20 7.53
C THR A 120 5.36 -10.45 7.81
N PHE A 121 4.84 -9.74 6.82
CA PHE A 121 3.68 -8.89 7.05
C PHE A 121 2.48 -9.70 7.55
N ASP A 122 2.23 -10.84 6.92
CA ASP A 122 1.05 -11.63 7.28
C ASP A 122 1.11 -12.17 8.70
N VAL A 123 2.31 -12.39 9.21
CA VAL A 123 2.48 -12.83 10.59
C VAL A 123 2.51 -11.63 11.54
N TRP A 124 3.15 -10.58 11.11
CA TRP A 124 3.39 -9.40 11.95
C TRP A 124 2.12 -8.57 12.17
N TYR A 125 1.35 -8.40 11.12
CA TYR A 125 0.25 -7.44 11.16
C TYR A 125 -0.81 -7.78 12.22
N PRO A 126 -1.24 -9.04 12.35
CA PRO A 126 -2.31 -9.32 13.32
C PRO A 126 -1.99 -8.92 14.75
N THR A 127 -0.70 -8.90 15.11
CA THR A 127 -0.30 -8.53 16.46
C THR A 127 0.27 -7.13 16.54
N HIS A 128 0.38 -6.42 15.42
CA HIS A 128 0.98 -5.09 15.39
C HIS A 128 0.10 -4.11 14.61
N ALA A 129 -1.20 -4.36 14.58
CA ALA A 129 -2.09 -3.51 13.78
C ALA A 129 -2.07 -2.06 14.27
N GLU A 130 -1.94 -1.85 15.57
CA GLU A 130 -1.90 -0.49 16.10
C GLU A 130 -0.62 0.22 15.67
N GLU A 131 0.47 -0.50 15.64
CA GLU A 131 1.73 0.07 15.17
C GLU A 131 1.63 0.44 13.70
N PHE A 132 1.00 -0.41 12.92
CA PHE A 132 0.76 -0.10 11.51
C PHE A 132 -0.09 1.16 11.38
N ASP A 133 -1.16 1.25 12.16
CA ASP A 133 -2.04 2.41 12.08
C ASP A 133 -1.31 3.69 12.45
N THR A 134 -0.47 3.64 13.45
CA THR A 134 0.31 4.81 13.86
C THR A 134 1.28 5.22 12.75
N LEU A 135 1.93 4.25 12.14
CA LEU A 135 2.85 4.54 11.05
C LEU A 135 2.11 5.13 9.85
N ALA A 136 0.96 4.56 9.51
CA ALA A 136 0.18 5.08 8.39
C ALA A 136 -0.28 6.50 8.66
N ALA A 137 -0.72 6.78 9.89
CA ALA A 137 -1.16 8.14 10.23
C ALA A 137 0.00 9.11 10.15
N GLU A 138 1.16 8.68 10.59
CA GLU A 138 2.34 9.54 10.53
C GLU A 138 2.66 9.93 9.09
N TYR A 139 2.59 8.97 8.18
CA TYR A 139 2.90 9.26 6.78
C TYR A 139 1.75 9.96 6.07
N ALA A 140 0.53 9.78 6.56
CA ALA A 140 -0.60 10.52 6.00
C ALA A 140 -0.50 12.01 6.29
N GLU A 141 0.21 12.39 7.34
CA GLU A 141 0.39 13.80 7.67
C GLU A 141 1.56 14.45 6.96
N LYS A 142 2.42 13.65 6.35
CA LYS A 142 3.56 14.21 5.63
C LYS A 142 3.10 14.86 4.33
N THR A 143 3.72 15.97 4.00
CA THR A 143 3.41 16.68 2.77
C THR A 143 4.54 16.61 1.75
N GLN A 144 5.59 15.90 2.08
CA GLN A 144 6.69 15.67 1.16
C GLN A 144 7.30 14.33 1.41
#